data_471698add8b9746ee7fefede61a7e245
#
_entry.id   471698add8b9746ee7fefede61a7e245
#
_cell.length_a   1.000
_cell.length_b   1.000
_cell.length_c   1.000
_cell.angle_alpha   90.00
_cell.angle_beta   90.00
_cell.angle_gamma   90.00
#
_symmetry.space_group_name_H-M   'P 1'
#
loop_
_entity.id
_entity.type
_entity.pdbx_description
1 polymer ?
#
loop_
_entity_poly.entity_id
_entity_poly.type
_entity_poly.pdbx_seq_one_letter_code
_entity_poly.pdbx_strand_id
1 'polypeptide(L)'
;MRVFSRIIVIAIAMIVYGCPHHQKIPPEEVHTVYIGEGMEDTLLGSHAPAFLSYDYRSSYNRIGRPAARLDDKGRQYVYVDTERPAIYFAERQFSTEHGTYTNLIYRVHFPKVPFSLVPFYITSGRNVGVMVIITLDSEQRPVLVSTVGTCGCYLTIVPTTYLSRDAWPENWEEKPLEKYGEVLPPVLDYSKKDHPRLLVHLRPGVHRVMDLEIVDGQELLDSKGFRTVQVPFLPVSELERIPLNGDTTSFYYQDGRQKGHVRGSVKLWETLLMSLISMDFYVGTDKVYEDDGDYGNPFYTSLKPWNREASDMRDFPRFLEFWGWGL
;
A
#
# COMPACT_ATOMS: atom_id res chain seq x y z
N MET A 1 7.14 9.41 -39.07
CA MET A 1 8.20 9.68 -38.09
C MET A 1 7.97 10.93 -37.24
N ARG A 2 7.66 12.11 -37.78
CA ARG A 2 7.50 13.36 -36.97
C ARG A 2 6.30 13.36 -36.01
N VAL A 3 5.22 12.68 -36.31
CA VAL A 3 4.03 12.58 -35.43
C VAL A 3 4.29 11.65 -34.24
N PHE A 4 4.94 10.52 -34.46
CA PHE A 4 5.35 9.58 -33.39
C PHE A 4 6.32 10.22 -32.40
N SER A 5 7.29 11.02 -32.91
CA SER A 5 8.22 11.76 -32.05
C SER A 5 7.53 12.79 -31.18
N ARG A 6 6.48 13.46 -31.67
CA ARG A 6 5.70 14.45 -30.90
C ARG A 6 4.83 13.78 -29.82
N ILE A 7 4.25 12.61 -30.09
CA ILE A 7 3.47 11.83 -29.10
C ILE A 7 4.37 11.34 -27.97
N ILE A 8 5.58 10.86 -28.28
CA ILE A 8 6.56 10.43 -27.27
C ILE A 8 7.01 11.63 -26.42
N VAL A 9 7.26 12.78 -27.01
CA VAL A 9 7.66 13.99 -26.26
C VAL A 9 6.52 14.49 -25.36
N ILE A 10 5.27 14.43 -25.81
CA ILE A 10 4.10 14.79 -24.98
C ILE A 10 3.90 13.78 -23.84
N ALA A 11 4.08 12.48 -24.09
CA ALA A 11 4.01 11.44 -23.05
C ALA A 11 5.14 11.61 -22.02
N ILE A 12 6.36 11.90 -22.44
CA ILE A 12 7.50 12.19 -21.55
C ILE A 12 7.26 13.49 -20.78
N ALA A 13 6.74 14.53 -21.41
CA ALA A 13 6.39 15.78 -20.73
C ALA A 13 5.29 15.58 -19.68
N MET A 14 4.26 14.77 -19.93
CA MET A 14 3.23 14.44 -18.94
C MET A 14 3.79 13.63 -17.77
N ILE A 15 4.79 12.77 -18.00
CA ILE A 15 5.48 12.01 -16.94
C ILE A 15 6.36 12.94 -16.09
N VAL A 16 7.00 13.95 -16.70
CA VAL A 16 7.90 14.89 -16.02
C VAL A 16 7.11 16.02 -15.33
N TYR A 17 5.99 16.47 -15.89
CA TYR A 17 5.10 17.47 -15.32
C TYR A 17 3.92 16.92 -14.52
N GLY A 18 3.82 15.61 -14.35
CA GLY A 18 2.99 14.97 -13.33
C GLY A 18 3.47 15.30 -11.93
N CYS A 19 4.05 16.50 -11.74
CA CYS A 19 4.42 17.04 -10.46
C CYS A 19 3.21 17.10 -9.55
N PRO A 20 3.39 16.72 -8.29
CA PRO A 20 2.35 16.74 -7.28
C PRO A 20 1.82 18.16 -7.14
N HIS A 21 0.65 18.41 -7.66
CA HIS A 21 -0.10 19.55 -7.18
C HIS A 21 -0.37 19.27 -5.71
N HIS A 22 0.17 20.06 -4.81
CA HIS A 22 -0.23 20.08 -3.42
C HIS A 22 -1.73 20.37 -3.37
N GLN A 23 -2.54 19.31 -3.45
CA GLN A 23 -3.95 19.45 -3.16
C GLN A 23 -4.06 19.96 -1.73
N LYS A 24 -4.79 21.07 -1.53
CA LYS A 24 -5.09 21.54 -0.19
C LYS A 24 -5.74 20.39 0.57
N ILE A 25 -5.14 20.02 1.71
CA ILE A 25 -5.73 19.06 2.63
C ILE A 25 -7.05 19.66 3.12
N PRO A 26 -8.18 18.93 3.05
CA PRO A 26 -9.45 19.40 3.57
C PRO A 26 -9.35 19.75 5.07
N PRO A 27 -10.25 20.59 5.62
CA PRO A 27 -10.32 20.88 7.05
C PRO A 27 -10.43 19.60 7.90
N GLU A 28 -9.88 19.61 9.10
CA GLU A 28 -9.83 18.47 10.04
C GLU A 28 -11.15 17.75 10.27
N GLU A 29 -12.28 18.45 10.26
CA GLU A 29 -13.62 17.92 10.47
C GLU A 29 -14.06 16.79 9.51
N VAL A 30 -13.30 16.55 8.44
CA VAL A 30 -13.56 15.51 7.44
C VAL A 30 -12.50 14.42 7.43
N HIS A 31 -11.62 14.37 8.43
CA HIS A 31 -10.60 13.36 8.57
C HIS A 31 -11.12 12.16 9.38
N THR A 32 -10.74 10.96 8.98
CA THR A 32 -11.13 9.72 9.66
C THR A 32 -9.92 8.86 9.92
N VAL A 33 -9.73 8.49 11.18
CA VAL A 33 -8.73 7.52 11.62
C VAL A 33 -9.38 6.15 11.73
N TYR A 34 -8.82 5.17 11.07
CA TYR A 34 -9.20 3.76 11.17
C TYR A 34 -8.20 3.04 12.07
N ILE A 35 -8.70 2.39 13.12
CA ILE A 35 -7.90 1.66 14.11
C ILE A 35 -8.44 0.23 14.18
N GLY A 36 -7.54 -0.75 14.06
CA GLY A 36 -7.91 -2.16 14.23
C GLY A 36 -8.29 -2.48 15.67
N GLU A 37 -9.26 -3.36 15.86
CA GLU A 37 -9.74 -3.82 17.18
C GLU A 37 -9.72 -5.34 17.31
N GLY A 38 -9.69 -5.83 18.56
CA GLY A 38 -9.87 -7.25 18.87
C GLY A 38 -8.58 -8.09 18.81
N MET A 39 -7.40 -7.47 18.69
CA MET A 39 -6.11 -8.17 18.69
C MET A 39 -5.04 -7.45 19.54
N GLU A 40 -5.45 -6.62 20.48
CA GLU A 40 -4.57 -5.70 21.23
C GLU A 40 -3.45 -6.43 21.98
N ASP A 41 -3.73 -7.64 22.50
CA ASP A 41 -2.78 -8.47 23.26
C ASP A 41 -1.87 -9.34 22.36
N THR A 42 -1.96 -9.19 21.04
CA THR A 42 -1.13 -9.95 20.10
C THR A 42 -0.01 -9.09 19.53
N LEU A 43 1.06 -9.75 19.04
CA LEU A 43 2.14 -9.06 18.34
C LEU A 43 1.63 -8.21 17.17
N LEU A 44 0.68 -8.74 16.42
CA LEU A 44 0.04 -8.03 15.30
C LEU A 44 -0.75 -6.81 15.77
N GLY A 45 -1.54 -6.92 16.83
CA GLY A 45 -2.35 -5.82 17.33
C GLY A 45 -1.55 -4.72 18.00
N SER A 46 -0.51 -5.10 18.78
CA SER A 46 0.36 -4.14 19.48
C SER A 46 1.16 -3.24 18.53
N HIS A 47 1.52 -3.73 17.34
CA HIS A 47 2.24 -2.96 16.32
C HIS A 47 1.34 -2.42 15.21
N ALA A 48 0.03 -2.67 15.27
CA ALA A 48 -0.89 -2.30 14.19
C ALA A 48 -0.90 -0.79 13.94
N PRO A 49 -0.71 -0.36 12.68
CA PRO A 49 -0.83 1.04 12.33
C PRO A 49 -2.27 1.53 12.43
N ALA A 50 -2.43 2.82 12.69
CA ALA A 50 -3.66 3.54 12.43
C ALA A 50 -3.58 4.20 11.04
N PHE A 51 -4.70 4.24 10.31
CA PHE A 51 -4.75 4.83 8.97
C PHE A 51 -5.60 6.10 8.99
N LEU A 52 -4.99 7.23 8.69
CA LEU A 52 -5.66 8.51 8.57
C LEU A 52 -6.05 8.78 7.12
N SER A 53 -7.35 8.77 6.86
CA SER A 53 -7.93 9.09 5.56
C SER A 53 -8.52 10.49 5.58
N TYR A 54 -8.15 11.29 4.61
CA TYR A 54 -8.62 12.65 4.41
C TYR A 54 -9.81 12.70 3.45
N ASP A 55 -10.66 13.74 3.60
CA ASP A 55 -11.88 13.92 2.79
C ASP A 55 -12.81 12.69 2.81
N TYR A 56 -13.23 12.30 4.01
CA TYR A 56 -14.16 11.18 4.20
C TYR A 56 -15.51 11.35 3.47
N ARG A 57 -15.90 12.56 3.11
CA ARG A 57 -17.13 12.81 2.35
C ARG A 57 -17.13 12.12 1.00
N SER A 58 -15.98 12.05 0.36
CA SER A 58 -15.79 11.32 -0.88
C SER A 58 -15.67 9.81 -0.59
N SER A 59 -16.67 9.02 -1.01
CA SER A 59 -16.72 7.58 -0.72
C SER A 59 -15.49 6.81 -1.19
N TYR A 60 -14.82 7.28 -2.24
CA TYR A 60 -13.58 6.65 -2.73
C TYR A 60 -12.39 6.83 -1.78
N ASN A 61 -12.43 7.77 -0.84
CA ASN A 61 -11.39 7.96 0.18
C ASN A 61 -11.62 7.11 1.44
N ARG A 62 -12.75 6.41 1.53
CA ARG A 62 -13.05 5.55 2.68
C ARG A 62 -12.39 4.19 2.52
N ILE A 63 -11.76 3.72 3.59
CA ILE A 63 -11.33 2.32 3.67
C ILE A 63 -12.58 1.44 3.65
N GLY A 64 -12.50 0.31 2.96
CA GLY A 64 -13.58 -0.66 2.88
C GLY A 64 -13.10 -2.10 2.87
N ARG A 65 -14.05 -3.01 2.88
CA ARG A 65 -13.84 -4.45 2.79
C ARG A 65 -14.14 -4.94 1.37
N PRO A 66 -13.24 -5.68 0.72
CA PRO A 66 -13.55 -6.40 -0.51
C PRO A 66 -14.78 -7.29 -0.37
N ALA A 67 -15.69 -7.17 -1.31
CA ALA A 67 -16.96 -7.87 -1.35
C ALA A 67 -17.32 -8.28 -2.78
N ALA A 68 -18.27 -9.19 -2.92
CA ALA A 68 -18.74 -9.67 -4.21
C ALA A 68 -20.26 -9.72 -4.30
N ARG A 69 -20.78 -9.52 -5.49
CA ARG A 69 -22.21 -9.70 -5.82
C ARG A 69 -22.36 -10.19 -7.25
N LEU A 70 -23.51 -10.69 -7.59
CA LEU A 70 -23.89 -10.92 -8.99
C LEU A 70 -24.45 -9.62 -9.57
N ASP A 71 -24.12 -9.34 -10.83
CA ASP A 71 -24.76 -8.27 -11.61
C ASP A 71 -26.12 -8.77 -12.17
N ASP A 72 -26.85 -7.87 -12.83
CA ASP A 72 -28.17 -8.18 -13.43
C ASP A 72 -28.13 -9.30 -14.51
N LYS A 73 -26.93 -9.66 -14.96
CA LYS A 73 -26.69 -10.74 -15.93
C LYS A 73 -26.12 -12.00 -15.27
N GLY A 74 -26.13 -12.09 -13.94
CA GLY A 74 -25.57 -13.21 -13.18
C GLY A 74 -24.04 -13.30 -13.19
N ARG A 75 -23.32 -12.25 -13.61
CA ARG A 75 -21.85 -12.24 -13.62
C ARG A 75 -21.32 -11.75 -12.28
N GLN A 76 -20.26 -12.38 -11.81
CA GLN A 76 -19.60 -11.97 -10.58
C GLN A 76 -18.97 -10.58 -10.72
N TYR A 77 -19.29 -9.70 -9.78
CA TYR A 77 -18.76 -8.36 -9.67
C TYR A 77 -18.12 -8.17 -8.29
N VAL A 78 -16.81 -7.91 -8.28
CA VAL A 78 -16.05 -7.66 -7.06
C VAL A 78 -15.88 -6.15 -6.88
N TYR A 79 -16.05 -5.68 -5.64
CA TYR A 79 -15.95 -4.27 -5.27
C TYR A 79 -15.46 -4.11 -3.83
N VAL A 80 -15.13 -2.90 -3.43
CA VAL A 80 -14.80 -2.56 -2.04
C VAL A 80 -15.98 -1.86 -1.40
N ASP A 81 -16.52 -2.47 -0.34
CA ASP A 81 -17.66 -1.98 0.43
C ASP A 81 -17.17 -1.09 1.57
N THR A 82 -17.42 0.21 1.47
CA THR A 82 -16.99 1.22 2.44
C THR A 82 -17.87 1.31 3.70
N GLU A 83 -19.02 0.65 3.70
CA GLU A 83 -19.90 0.58 4.88
C GLU A 83 -19.40 -0.49 5.88
N ARG A 84 -18.52 -1.37 5.44
CA ARG A 84 -17.90 -2.42 6.26
C ARG A 84 -16.39 -2.37 6.14
N PRO A 85 -15.71 -1.35 6.71
CA PRO A 85 -14.28 -1.24 6.65
C PRO A 85 -13.59 -2.39 7.41
N ALA A 86 -12.38 -2.75 6.97
CA ALA A 86 -11.52 -3.73 7.64
C ALA A 86 -10.04 -3.46 7.35
N ILE A 87 -9.18 -3.88 8.26
CA ILE A 87 -7.73 -3.97 8.05
C ILE A 87 -7.40 -5.46 7.88
N TYR A 88 -6.75 -5.80 6.77
CA TYR A 88 -6.25 -7.13 6.54
C TYR A 88 -4.83 -7.27 7.06
N PHE A 89 -4.49 -8.46 7.58
CA PHE A 89 -3.18 -8.72 8.14
C PHE A 89 -2.60 -10.06 7.70
N ALA A 90 -1.27 -10.12 7.69
CA ALA A 90 -0.49 -11.35 7.63
C ALA A 90 0.80 -11.17 8.45
N GLU A 91 1.40 -12.29 8.83
CA GLU A 91 2.73 -12.34 9.44
C GLU A 91 3.62 -13.23 8.59
N ARG A 92 4.87 -12.80 8.38
CA ARG A 92 5.84 -13.53 7.59
C ARG A 92 7.23 -13.40 8.19
N GLN A 93 7.89 -14.51 8.43
CA GLN A 93 9.29 -14.51 8.85
C GLN A 93 10.23 -14.63 7.66
N PHE A 94 11.40 -14.03 7.78
CA PHE A 94 12.50 -14.19 6.85
C PHE A 94 13.83 -14.11 7.60
N SER A 95 14.89 -14.63 6.98
CA SER A 95 16.25 -14.60 7.54
C SER A 95 17.22 -14.01 6.52
N THR A 96 18.22 -13.31 7.04
CA THR A 96 19.35 -12.77 6.31
C THR A 96 20.65 -13.30 6.96
N GLU A 97 21.81 -12.86 6.49
CA GLU A 97 23.10 -13.14 7.14
C GLU A 97 23.21 -12.46 8.52
N HIS A 98 22.40 -11.43 8.79
CA HIS A 98 22.47 -10.65 10.02
C HIS A 98 21.44 -11.05 11.07
N GLY A 99 20.43 -11.84 10.71
CA GLY A 99 19.44 -12.32 11.68
C GLY A 99 18.13 -12.81 11.10
N THR A 100 17.21 -13.10 12.01
CA THR A 100 15.83 -13.47 11.67
C THR A 100 14.91 -12.32 12.02
N TYR A 101 14.02 -11.98 11.10
CA TYR A 101 13.09 -10.87 11.19
C TYR A 101 11.66 -11.33 10.96
N THR A 102 10.72 -10.56 11.48
CA THR A 102 9.29 -10.80 11.27
C THR A 102 8.65 -9.60 10.60
N ASN A 103 8.03 -9.80 9.46
CA ASN A 103 7.20 -8.80 8.80
C ASN A 103 5.76 -8.91 9.30
N LEU A 104 5.27 -7.84 9.89
CA LEU A 104 3.85 -7.63 10.17
C LEU A 104 3.26 -6.84 9.01
N ILE A 105 2.37 -7.46 8.27
CA ILE A 105 1.82 -6.93 7.02
C ILE A 105 0.39 -6.47 7.28
N TYR A 106 0.10 -5.19 6.99
CA TYR A 106 -1.24 -4.61 7.12
C TYR A 106 -1.68 -4.08 5.77
N ARG A 107 -2.90 -4.40 5.37
CA ARG A 107 -3.42 -4.04 4.07
C ARG A 107 -4.80 -3.42 4.20
N VAL A 108 -5.02 -2.30 3.52
CA VAL A 108 -6.32 -1.63 3.43
C VAL A 108 -6.72 -1.44 1.97
N HIS A 109 -8.03 -1.39 1.72
CA HIS A 109 -8.58 -1.30 0.38
C HIS A 109 -9.50 -0.10 0.22
N PHE A 110 -9.54 0.43 -1.00
CA PHE A 110 -10.40 1.54 -1.42
C PHE A 110 -11.19 1.19 -2.67
N PRO A 111 -12.39 1.77 -2.85
CA PRO A 111 -13.22 1.49 -4.01
C PRO A 111 -12.54 1.80 -5.35
N LYS A 112 -11.84 2.93 -5.41
CA LYS A 112 -11.18 3.40 -6.64
C LYS A 112 -10.25 4.59 -6.38
N VAL A 113 -9.30 4.79 -7.29
CA VAL A 113 -8.72 6.09 -7.61
C VAL A 113 -9.62 6.71 -8.70
N PRO A 114 -10.26 7.87 -8.47
CA PRO A 114 -11.15 8.48 -9.44
C PRO A 114 -10.38 8.92 -10.69
N PHE A 115 -11.08 9.00 -11.82
CA PHE A 115 -10.52 9.64 -13.00
C PHE A 115 -10.41 11.16 -12.75
N SER A 116 -9.25 11.73 -13.05
CA SER A 116 -9.01 13.18 -13.01
C SER A 116 -8.00 13.57 -14.08
N LEU A 117 -8.23 14.71 -14.70
CA LEU A 117 -7.30 15.32 -15.66
C LEU A 117 -6.43 16.41 -15.02
N VAL A 118 -6.92 17.03 -13.95
CA VAL A 118 -6.19 18.09 -13.22
C VAL A 118 -6.48 17.92 -11.71
N PRO A 119 -5.53 17.36 -10.96
CA PRO A 119 -4.30 16.70 -11.42
C PRO A 119 -4.59 15.43 -12.22
N PHE A 120 -3.70 15.03 -13.12
CA PHE A 120 -3.87 13.80 -13.89
C PHE A 120 -3.55 12.58 -13.03
N TYR A 121 -4.55 11.71 -12.77
CA TYR A 121 -4.38 10.49 -12.01
C TYR A 121 -4.12 9.30 -12.94
N ILE A 122 -2.82 9.05 -13.21
CA ILE A 122 -2.39 7.92 -14.04
C ILE A 122 -2.86 6.58 -13.46
N THR A 123 -2.92 6.47 -12.12
CA THR A 123 -3.34 5.27 -11.39
C THR A 123 -4.85 5.13 -11.26
N SER A 124 -5.64 5.92 -12.00
CA SER A 124 -7.10 5.81 -12.01
C SER A 124 -7.55 4.38 -12.29
N GLY A 125 -8.32 3.79 -11.36
CA GLY A 125 -8.76 2.39 -11.43
C GLY A 125 -9.60 2.03 -10.21
N ARG A 126 -10.16 0.81 -10.19
CA ARG A 126 -11.00 0.29 -9.11
C ARG A 126 -10.23 -0.70 -8.24
N ASN A 127 -10.80 -1.00 -7.05
CA ASN A 127 -10.33 -2.05 -6.14
C ASN A 127 -8.83 -1.91 -5.82
N VAL A 128 -8.41 -0.71 -5.47
CA VAL A 128 -7.02 -0.37 -5.15
C VAL A 128 -6.74 -0.57 -3.67
N GLY A 129 -5.47 -0.71 -3.30
CA GLY A 129 -5.09 -0.86 -1.90
C GLY A 129 -3.73 -0.28 -1.58
N VAL A 130 -3.47 -0.18 -0.27
CA VAL A 130 -2.18 0.19 0.31
C VAL A 130 -1.78 -0.90 1.28
N MET A 131 -0.51 -1.21 1.28
CA MET A 131 0.11 -2.16 2.19
C MET A 131 1.20 -1.45 3.01
N VAL A 132 1.21 -1.73 4.30
CA VAL A 132 2.23 -1.30 5.27
C VAL A 132 2.85 -2.54 5.86
N ILE A 133 4.17 -2.62 5.81
CA ILE A 133 4.95 -3.72 6.39
C ILE A 133 5.83 -3.14 7.48
N ILE A 134 5.65 -3.62 8.70
CA ILE A 134 6.51 -3.30 9.83
C ILE A 134 7.41 -4.50 10.06
N THR A 135 8.70 -4.31 9.80
CA THR A 135 9.72 -5.36 10.01
C THR A 135 10.23 -5.27 11.44
N LEU A 136 10.12 -6.37 12.17
CA LEU A 136 10.60 -6.51 13.54
C LEU A 136 11.90 -7.33 13.58
N ASP A 137 12.79 -6.98 14.50
CA ASP A 137 13.96 -7.80 14.85
C ASP A 137 13.59 -8.95 15.80
N SER A 138 14.59 -9.71 16.23
CA SER A 138 14.42 -10.82 17.18
C SER A 138 13.94 -10.39 18.59
N GLU A 139 14.08 -9.12 18.93
CA GLU A 139 13.58 -8.53 20.18
C GLU A 139 12.18 -7.92 20.00
N GLN A 140 11.55 -8.17 18.86
CA GLN A 140 10.24 -7.62 18.46
C GLN A 140 10.20 -6.09 18.38
N ARG A 141 11.37 -5.44 18.16
CA ARG A 141 11.43 -3.99 17.93
C ARG A 141 11.22 -3.68 16.46
N PRO A 142 10.42 -2.67 16.11
CA PRO A 142 10.25 -2.27 14.72
C PRO A 142 11.53 -1.63 14.19
N VAL A 143 12.19 -2.26 13.21
CA VAL A 143 13.45 -1.78 12.62
C VAL A 143 13.24 -1.08 11.28
N LEU A 144 12.22 -1.48 10.50
CA LEU A 144 11.87 -0.87 9.22
C LEU A 144 10.36 -0.74 9.05
N VAL A 145 9.94 0.32 8.39
CA VAL A 145 8.57 0.48 7.89
C VAL A 145 8.61 0.63 6.37
N SER A 146 8.01 -0.33 5.66
CA SER A 146 7.85 -0.27 4.22
C SER A 146 6.39 0.01 3.87
N THR A 147 6.14 0.97 2.98
CA THR A 147 4.80 1.26 2.47
C THR A 147 4.77 1.13 0.97
N VAL A 148 3.71 0.55 0.43
CA VAL A 148 3.58 0.31 -1.01
C VAL A 148 2.11 0.20 -1.41
N GLY A 149 1.76 0.67 -2.60
CA GLY A 149 0.47 0.34 -3.20
C GLY A 149 0.38 -1.15 -3.53
N THR A 150 -0.80 -1.75 -3.45
CA THR A 150 -0.99 -3.18 -3.77
C THR A 150 -0.72 -3.54 -5.23
N CYS A 151 -0.41 -2.55 -6.06
CA CYS A 151 0.15 -2.72 -7.42
C CYS A 151 1.68 -2.87 -7.47
N GLY A 152 2.40 -2.66 -6.34
CA GLY A 152 3.86 -2.56 -6.29
C GLY A 152 4.39 -1.14 -6.54
N CYS A 153 3.50 -0.16 -6.72
CA CYS A 153 3.85 1.25 -6.92
C CYS A 153 3.95 2.02 -5.59
N TYR A 154 4.53 3.21 -5.63
CA TYR A 154 4.65 4.12 -4.48
C TYR A 154 5.41 3.54 -3.28
N LEU A 155 6.44 2.72 -3.55
CA LEU A 155 7.28 2.16 -2.50
C LEU A 155 8.01 3.26 -1.74
N THR A 156 7.93 3.20 -0.41
CA THR A 156 8.79 3.94 0.51
C THR A 156 9.26 3.01 1.61
N ILE A 157 10.54 3.07 1.96
CA ILE A 157 11.13 2.33 3.07
C ILE A 157 11.74 3.36 4.02
N VAL A 158 11.32 3.35 5.28
CA VAL A 158 11.77 4.28 6.32
C VAL A 158 12.34 3.48 7.49
N PRO A 159 13.60 3.73 7.90
CA PRO A 159 14.17 3.07 9.06
C PRO A 159 13.59 3.64 10.35
N THR A 160 13.73 2.87 11.41
CA THR A 160 13.47 3.37 12.76
C THR A 160 14.77 3.62 13.51
N THR A 161 14.68 4.22 14.68
CA THR A 161 15.81 4.40 15.58
C THR A 161 16.40 3.09 16.13
N TYR A 162 15.69 1.96 15.97
CA TYR A 162 16.18 0.63 16.40
C TYR A 162 17.06 -0.06 15.35
N LEU A 163 17.01 0.37 14.07
CA LEU A 163 17.87 -0.19 13.05
C LEU A 163 19.29 0.40 13.14
N SER A 164 20.31 -0.48 13.20
CA SER A 164 21.72 -0.05 13.15
C SER A 164 22.00 0.75 11.86
N ARG A 165 22.82 1.78 11.98
CA ARG A 165 23.22 2.63 10.85
C ARG A 165 23.97 1.88 9.76
N ASP A 166 24.69 0.82 10.12
CA ASP A 166 25.43 0.00 9.17
C ASP A 166 24.50 -0.77 8.19
N ALA A 167 23.24 -0.94 8.57
CA ALA A 167 22.21 -1.57 7.74
C ALA A 167 21.51 -0.59 6.79
N TRP A 168 21.84 0.70 6.83
CA TRP A 168 21.20 1.72 6.00
C TRP A 168 21.87 1.85 4.62
N PRO A 169 21.17 2.27 3.59
CA PRO A 169 21.78 2.55 2.30
C PRO A 169 22.91 3.58 2.44
N GLU A 170 24.04 3.34 1.76
CA GLU A 170 25.24 4.20 1.82
C GLU A 170 24.94 5.70 1.60
N ASN A 171 23.98 5.99 0.72
CA ASN A 171 23.58 7.37 0.38
C ASN A 171 22.39 7.87 1.17
N TRP A 172 22.05 7.24 2.32
CA TRP A 172 20.95 7.69 3.13
C TRP A 172 21.28 8.98 3.86
N GLU A 173 20.47 10.00 3.64
CA GLU A 173 20.60 11.28 4.33
C GLU A 173 19.45 11.44 5.33
N GLU A 174 19.76 11.96 6.53
CA GLU A 174 18.75 12.27 7.56
C GLU A 174 18.02 13.60 7.25
N LYS A 175 17.51 13.70 6.05
CA LYS A 175 16.65 14.79 5.60
C LYS A 175 15.30 14.21 5.16
N PRO A 176 14.24 15.03 5.16
CA PRO A 176 12.93 14.58 4.69
C PRO A 176 13.00 13.87 3.35
N LEU A 177 12.33 12.72 3.24
CA LEU A 177 12.32 11.91 2.03
C LEU A 177 11.29 12.46 1.04
N GLU A 178 11.75 13.04 -0.04
CA GLU A 178 10.87 13.44 -1.13
C GLU A 178 10.57 12.23 -2.03
N LYS A 179 9.39 11.66 -1.90
CA LYS A 179 8.93 10.49 -2.69
C LYS A 179 7.58 10.77 -3.31
N TYR A 180 7.51 10.64 -4.64
CA TYR A 180 6.25 10.80 -5.40
C TYR A 180 5.53 12.13 -5.11
N GLY A 181 6.29 13.17 -4.71
CA GLY A 181 5.80 14.49 -4.33
C GLY A 181 5.18 14.56 -2.95
N GLU A 182 5.43 13.61 -2.12
CA GLU A 182 5.18 13.63 -0.69
C GLU A 182 6.50 13.80 0.06
N VAL A 183 6.40 14.29 1.28
CA VAL A 183 7.55 14.50 2.16
C VAL A 183 7.36 13.63 3.39
N LEU A 184 8.19 12.61 3.53
CA LEU A 184 8.11 11.66 4.64
C LEU A 184 9.29 11.85 5.60
N PRO A 185 9.17 11.42 6.87
CA PRO A 185 10.27 11.48 7.82
C PRO A 185 11.44 10.59 7.37
N PRO A 186 12.69 11.01 7.58
CA PRO A 186 13.86 10.19 7.24
C PRO A 186 14.06 9.00 8.20
N VAL A 187 13.50 9.10 9.41
CA VAL A 187 13.62 8.11 10.50
C VAL A 187 12.35 8.16 11.33
N LEU A 188 11.86 7.02 11.77
CA LEU A 188 10.76 6.89 12.72
C LEU A 188 11.31 6.59 14.12
N ASP A 189 10.89 7.36 15.11
CA ASP A 189 11.35 7.20 16.48
C ASP A 189 10.25 6.67 17.40
N TYR A 190 10.22 5.37 17.57
CA TYR A 190 9.27 4.67 18.46
C TYR A 190 9.58 4.86 19.95
N SER A 191 10.79 5.30 20.30
CA SER A 191 11.22 5.43 21.70
C SER A 191 10.64 6.66 22.43
N LYS A 192 10.07 7.60 21.70
CA LYS A 192 9.56 8.86 22.25
C LYS A 192 8.16 8.80 22.84
N LYS A 193 7.48 7.67 22.73
CA LYS A 193 6.10 7.50 23.17
C LYS A 193 5.97 6.31 24.10
N ASP A 194 5.09 6.40 25.07
CA ASP A 194 4.84 5.30 26.02
C ASP A 194 4.06 4.15 25.33
N HIS A 195 3.11 4.51 24.47
CA HIS A 195 2.32 3.58 23.66
C HIS A 195 2.47 3.90 22.17
N PRO A 196 3.67 3.64 21.58
CA PRO A 196 3.96 4.07 20.22
C PRO A 196 3.09 3.36 19.20
N ARG A 197 2.41 4.12 18.37
CA ARG A 197 1.61 3.63 17.25
C ARG A 197 1.98 4.38 15.97
N LEU A 198 2.16 3.64 14.90
CA LEU A 198 2.38 4.23 13.58
C LEU A 198 1.06 4.81 13.05
N LEU A 199 1.02 6.10 12.78
CA LEU A 199 -0.06 6.77 12.07
C LEU A 199 0.34 6.94 10.60
N VAL A 200 -0.44 6.36 9.70
CA VAL A 200 -0.20 6.36 8.26
C VAL A 200 -1.18 7.34 7.61
N HIS A 201 -0.66 8.42 7.07
CA HIS A 201 -1.44 9.44 6.39
C HIS A 201 -1.63 9.08 4.91
N LEU A 202 -2.88 9.03 4.45
CA LEU A 202 -3.24 8.60 3.11
C LEU A 202 -3.70 9.79 2.26
N ARG A 203 -3.06 10.01 1.10
CA ARG A 203 -3.39 11.09 0.17
C ARG A 203 -4.80 10.90 -0.40
N PRO A 204 -5.70 11.89 -0.27
CA PRO A 204 -7.03 11.80 -0.87
C PRO A 204 -6.95 11.60 -2.39
N GLY A 205 -7.83 10.77 -2.90
CA GLY A 205 -7.97 10.46 -4.32
C GLY A 205 -7.02 9.39 -4.84
N VAL A 206 -5.72 9.46 -4.54
CA VAL A 206 -4.70 8.50 -5.05
C VAL A 206 -4.28 7.44 -4.04
N HIS A 207 -4.62 7.62 -2.77
CA HIS A 207 -4.44 6.68 -1.64
C HIS A 207 -2.99 6.26 -1.34
N ARG A 208 -1.98 6.91 -1.93
CA ARG A 208 -0.59 6.67 -1.54
C ARG A 208 -0.31 7.24 -0.15
N VAL A 209 0.69 6.71 0.52
CA VAL A 209 1.15 7.25 1.79
C VAL A 209 1.79 8.60 1.55
N MET A 210 1.34 9.62 2.29
CA MET A 210 1.82 10.99 2.15
C MET A 210 2.61 11.47 3.36
N ASP A 211 2.47 10.79 4.51
CA ASP A 211 3.25 11.01 5.71
C ASP A 211 3.19 9.80 6.64
N LEU A 212 4.16 9.69 7.54
CA LEU A 212 4.27 8.66 8.58
C LEU A 212 4.65 9.33 9.89
N GLU A 213 3.92 9.07 10.96
CA GLU A 213 4.15 9.66 12.27
C GLU A 213 4.06 8.59 13.36
N ILE A 214 4.93 8.70 14.40
CA ILE A 214 4.76 7.90 15.61
C ILE A 214 4.01 8.75 16.63
N VAL A 215 2.79 8.31 16.92
CA VAL A 215 1.89 8.95 17.88
C VAL A 215 1.72 8.10 19.12
N ASP A 216 1.22 8.69 20.21
CA ASP A 216 0.72 7.88 21.32
C ASP A 216 -0.65 7.30 20.97
N GLY A 217 -0.76 5.97 21.06
CA GLY A 217 -1.98 5.26 20.67
C GLY A 217 -3.19 5.60 21.54
N GLN A 218 -2.97 5.96 22.83
CA GLN A 218 -4.04 6.36 23.73
C GLN A 218 -4.51 7.78 23.43
N GLU A 219 -3.57 8.70 23.25
CA GLU A 219 -3.89 10.09 22.86
C GLU A 219 -4.66 10.13 21.52
N LEU A 220 -4.32 9.23 20.59
CA LEU A 220 -5.00 9.12 19.31
C LEU A 220 -6.49 8.72 19.46
N LEU A 221 -6.79 7.79 20.36
CA LEU A 221 -8.16 7.36 20.66
C LEU A 221 -9.00 8.47 21.31
N ASP A 222 -8.37 9.29 22.14
CA ASP A 222 -9.02 10.39 22.88
C ASP A 222 -9.10 11.69 22.05
N SER A 223 -8.47 11.71 20.88
CA SER A 223 -8.41 12.91 20.03
C SER A 223 -9.79 13.33 19.53
N LYS A 224 -10.12 14.60 19.72
CA LYS A 224 -11.36 15.23 19.20
C LYS A 224 -11.18 15.80 17.78
N GLY A 225 -9.96 15.78 17.23
CA GLY A 225 -9.64 16.34 15.92
C GLY A 225 -10.02 15.45 14.73
N PHE A 226 -10.34 14.16 15.01
CA PHE A 226 -10.62 13.17 13.98
C PHE A 226 -11.88 12.38 14.32
N ARG A 227 -12.57 11.90 13.27
CA ARG A 227 -13.54 10.83 13.46
C ARG A 227 -12.77 9.51 13.60
N THR A 228 -12.88 8.83 14.73
CA THR A 228 -12.30 7.50 14.93
C THR A 228 -13.29 6.41 14.53
N VAL A 229 -12.83 5.44 13.78
CA VAL A 229 -13.57 4.24 13.36
C VAL A 229 -12.77 3.02 13.75
N GLN A 230 -13.30 2.22 14.66
CA GLN A 230 -12.74 0.91 14.99
C GLN A 230 -13.17 -0.10 13.94
N VAL A 231 -12.24 -0.93 13.47
CA VAL A 231 -12.46 -1.88 12.39
C VAL A 231 -11.87 -3.24 12.72
N PRO A 232 -12.50 -4.35 12.29
CA PRO A 232 -11.98 -5.67 12.53
C PRO A 232 -10.67 -5.92 11.77
N PHE A 233 -9.78 -6.70 12.39
CA PHE A 233 -8.66 -7.34 11.71
C PHE A 233 -9.13 -8.61 11.04
N LEU A 234 -8.79 -8.79 9.78
CA LEU A 234 -9.09 -9.98 9.00
C LEU A 234 -7.81 -10.56 8.39
N PRO A 235 -7.60 -11.87 8.42
CA PRO A 235 -6.46 -12.47 7.76
C PRO A 235 -6.56 -12.24 6.24
N VAL A 236 -5.43 -11.99 5.57
CA VAL A 236 -5.40 -11.76 4.11
C VAL A 236 -5.98 -12.93 3.31
N SER A 237 -5.95 -14.15 3.86
CA SER A 237 -6.56 -15.35 3.25
C SER A 237 -8.09 -15.23 3.06
N GLU A 238 -8.78 -14.33 3.78
CA GLU A 238 -10.19 -14.05 3.54
C GLU A 238 -10.45 -13.36 2.20
N LEU A 239 -9.43 -12.72 1.61
CA LEU A 239 -9.54 -12.14 0.26
C LEU A 239 -9.74 -13.21 -0.83
N GLU A 240 -9.39 -14.45 -0.55
CA GLU A 240 -9.61 -15.58 -1.45
C GLU A 240 -10.99 -16.24 -1.29
N ARG A 241 -11.72 -15.92 -0.21
CA ARG A 241 -13.00 -16.53 0.15
C ARG A 241 -14.09 -15.51 0.48
N ILE A 242 -14.29 -14.56 -0.43
CA ILE A 242 -15.32 -13.54 -0.27
C ILE A 242 -16.70 -14.18 -0.44
N PRO A 243 -17.64 -13.97 0.51
CA PRO A 243 -19.02 -14.50 0.39
C PRO A 243 -19.74 -14.02 -0.87
N LEU A 244 -20.41 -14.95 -1.57
CA LEU A 244 -21.21 -14.68 -2.76
C LEU A 244 -22.44 -15.60 -2.83
N ASN A 245 -23.62 -15.11 -2.48
CA ASN A 245 -24.91 -15.82 -2.62
C ASN A 245 -24.94 -17.25 -2.05
N GLY A 246 -24.36 -17.46 -0.88
CA GLY A 246 -24.29 -18.78 -0.22
C GLY A 246 -23.09 -19.63 -0.61
N ASP A 247 -22.26 -19.14 -1.50
CA ASP A 247 -20.97 -19.69 -1.91
C ASP A 247 -19.85 -18.66 -1.65
N THR A 248 -18.65 -18.90 -2.14
CA THR A 248 -17.50 -17.99 -2.04
C THR A 248 -16.88 -17.72 -3.39
N THR A 249 -16.24 -16.56 -3.50
CA THR A 249 -15.42 -16.21 -4.67
C THR A 249 -14.11 -15.55 -4.18
N SER A 250 -13.11 -15.43 -5.06
CA SER A 250 -11.87 -14.75 -4.74
C SER A 250 -11.88 -13.28 -5.18
N PHE A 251 -11.17 -12.44 -4.44
CA PHE A 251 -10.83 -11.07 -4.83
C PHE A 251 -9.90 -11.05 -6.04
N TYR A 252 -9.17 -12.13 -6.24
CA TYR A 252 -8.18 -12.29 -7.30
C TYR A 252 -8.69 -13.17 -8.45
N TYR A 253 -8.12 -12.96 -9.63
CA TYR A 253 -8.27 -13.93 -10.71
C TYR A 253 -7.50 -15.20 -10.34
N GLN A 254 -8.16 -16.35 -10.45
CA GLN A 254 -7.60 -17.65 -10.08
C GLN A 254 -6.91 -18.37 -11.23
N ASP A 255 -7.16 -17.92 -12.47
CA ASP A 255 -6.67 -18.55 -13.69
C ASP A 255 -6.35 -17.53 -14.80
N GLY A 256 -5.83 -18.04 -15.90
CA GLY A 256 -5.52 -17.25 -17.08
C GLY A 256 -4.32 -16.30 -16.89
N ARG A 257 -4.18 -15.33 -17.80
CA ARG A 257 -3.07 -14.38 -17.82
C ARG A 257 -3.10 -13.37 -16.67
N GLN A 258 -4.23 -13.22 -16.01
CA GLN A 258 -4.43 -12.30 -14.88
C GLN A 258 -4.38 -13.01 -13.52
N LYS A 259 -4.03 -14.30 -13.48
CA LYS A 259 -3.92 -15.05 -12.22
C LYS A 259 -3.13 -14.25 -11.18
N GLY A 260 -3.67 -14.13 -9.97
CA GLY A 260 -3.07 -13.36 -8.88
C GLY A 260 -3.25 -11.83 -8.95
N HIS A 261 -3.92 -11.30 -9.98
CA HIS A 261 -4.29 -9.88 -10.01
C HIS A 261 -5.68 -9.67 -9.40
N VAL A 262 -5.87 -8.51 -8.77
CA VAL A 262 -7.18 -8.12 -8.21
C VAL A 262 -8.20 -7.93 -9.33
N ARG A 263 -9.35 -8.55 -9.19
CA ARG A 263 -10.42 -8.52 -10.19
C ARG A 263 -10.96 -7.09 -10.37
N GLY A 264 -10.91 -6.63 -11.61
CA GLY A 264 -11.38 -5.30 -11.99
C GLY A 264 -10.46 -4.13 -11.59
N SER A 265 -9.23 -4.37 -11.15
CA SER A 265 -8.28 -3.32 -10.77
C SER A 265 -7.43 -2.76 -11.92
N VAL A 266 -7.78 -3.05 -13.17
CA VAL A 266 -7.04 -2.53 -14.33
C VAL A 266 -7.03 -1.02 -14.33
N LYS A 267 -5.83 -0.43 -14.40
CA LYS A 267 -5.56 1.01 -14.46
C LYS A 267 -5.23 1.38 -15.91
N LEU A 268 -6.24 1.75 -16.66
CA LEU A 268 -6.15 1.94 -18.12
C LEU A 268 -5.00 2.87 -18.53
N TRP A 269 -4.86 4.01 -17.87
CA TRP A 269 -3.83 5.00 -18.21
C TRP A 269 -2.43 4.53 -17.84
N GLU A 270 -2.28 3.90 -16.70
CA GLU A 270 -0.99 3.33 -16.28
C GLU A 270 -0.57 2.20 -17.22
N THR A 271 -1.49 1.29 -17.56
CA THR A 271 -1.25 0.24 -18.54
C THR A 271 -0.85 0.83 -19.90
N LEU A 272 -1.60 1.82 -20.42
CA LEU A 272 -1.33 2.41 -21.73
C LEU A 272 0.03 3.11 -21.81
N LEU A 273 0.41 3.84 -20.75
CA LEU A 273 1.63 4.66 -20.76
C LEU A 273 2.86 3.89 -20.30
N MET A 274 2.71 2.90 -19.41
CA MET A 274 3.82 2.23 -18.75
C MET A 274 4.08 0.81 -19.24
N SER A 275 3.14 0.15 -19.93
CA SER A 275 3.30 -1.24 -20.38
C SER A 275 4.50 -1.47 -21.29
N LEU A 276 4.80 -0.54 -22.18
CA LEU A 276 5.94 -0.63 -23.07
C LEU A 276 7.28 -0.45 -22.34
N ILE A 277 7.29 0.39 -21.28
CA ILE A 277 8.49 0.65 -20.46
C ILE A 277 8.75 -0.54 -19.56
N SER A 278 7.71 -1.04 -18.92
CA SER A 278 7.79 -2.17 -17.99
C SER A 278 7.78 -3.53 -18.70
N MET A 279 7.44 -3.60 -19.98
CA MET A 279 7.17 -4.86 -20.71
C MET A 279 6.14 -5.75 -19.96
N ASP A 280 5.12 -5.10 -19.35
CA ASP A 280 4.05 -5.76 -18.61
C ASP A 280 2.70 -5.14 -18.96
N PHE A 281 1.81 -5.94 -19.57
CA PHE A 281 0.48 -5.50 -19.95
C PHE A 281 -0.49 -5.35 -18.77
N TYR A 282 -0.08 -5.79 -17.58
CA TYR A 282 -0.83 -5.66 -16.32
C TYR A 282 -0.14 -4.74 -15.31
N VAL A 283 0.80 -3.92 -15.79
CA VAL A 283 1.48 -2.91 -14.96
C VAL A 283 0.45 -2.04 -14.23
N GLY A 284 0.68 -1.77 -12.96
CA GLY A 284 -0.23 -0.99 -12.13
C GLY A 284 -1.47 -1.72 -11.64
N THR A 285 -1.77 -2.93 -12.14
CA THR A 285 -2.86 -3.75 -11.61
C THR A 285 -2.49 -4.28 -10.23
N ASP A 286 -3.42 -4.14 -9.27
CA ASP A 286 -3.21 -4.61 -7.91
C ASP A 286 -3.07 -6.14 -7.88
N LYS A 287 -2.23 -6.65 -6.97
CA LYS A 287 -1.80 -8.05 -6.95
C LYS A 287 -1.99 -8.68 -5.57
N VAL A 288 -2.05 -9.99 -5.58
CA VAL A 288 -1.93 -10.82 -4.39
C VAL A 288 -0.51 -10.71 -3.80
N TYR A 289 -0.42 -10.71 -2.47
CA TYR A 289 0.85 -10.70 -1.74
C TYR A 289 0.82 -11.76 -0.61
N GLU A 290 0.28 -12.93 -0.91
CA GLU A 290 0.32 -14.11 -0.04
C GLU A 290 1.46 -15.05 -0.44
N ASP A 291 1.89 -15.91 0.50
CA ASP A 291 3.04 -16.80 0.33
C ASP A 291 2.72 -18.09 -0.44
N ASP A 292 1.48 -18.58 -0.32
CA ASP A 292 1.16 -19.99 -0.58
C ASP A 292 0.78 -20.28 -2.03
N GLY A 293 0.83 -19.28 -2.90
CA GLY A 293 0.35 -19.42 -4.26
C GLY A 293 1.45 -19.28 -5.30
N ASP A 294 1.61 -20.29 -6.16
CA ASP A 294 2.25 -20.11 -7.45
C ASP A 294 1.36 -19.22 -8.34
N TYR A 295 1.37 -17.91 -8.08
CA TYR A 295 0.61 -16.95 -8.87
C TYR A 295 1.32 -16.57 -10.17
N GLY A 296 2.57 -16.99 -10.36
CA GLY A 296 3.33 -16.74 -11.58
C GLY A 296 3.67 -15.25 -11.84
N ASN A 297 3.30 -14.36 -10.91
CA ASN A 297 3.50 -12.92 -11.01
C ASN A 297 4.36 -12.40 -9.87
N PRO A 298 5.54 -11.82 -10.13
CA PRO A 298 6.32 -11.17 -9.08
C PRO A 298 5.59 -9.93 -8.55
N PHE A 299 5.73 -9.66 -7.25
CA PHE A 299 5.29 -8.41 -6.63
C PHE A 299 6.42 -7.38 -6.70
N TYR A 300 6.78 -7.01 -7.94
CA TYR A 300 7.91 -6.12 -8.19
C TYR A 300 7.59 -4.66 -7.89
N THR A 301 8.61 -3.90 -7.50
CA THR A 301 8.53 -2.47 -7.18
C THR A 301 9.33 -1.58 -8.14
N SER A 302 10.11 -2.18 -9.03
CA SER A 302 10.84 -1.49 -10.09
C SER A 302 10.17 -1.72 -11.46
N LEU A 303 9.92 -0.64 -12.20
CA LEU A 303 9.34 -0.72 -13.55
C LEU A 303 10.35 -1.26 -14.60
N LYS A 304 11.64 -1.31 -14.30
CA LYS A 304 12.66 -1.84 -15.23
C LYS A 304 12.52 -3.35 -15.33
N PRO A 305 12.29 -3.94 -16.51
CA PRO A 305 12.03 -5.38 -16.65
C PRO A 305 13.13 -6.27 -16.07
N TRP A 306 14.39 -5.84 -16.19
CA TRP A 306 15.55 -6.58 -15.68
C TRP A 306 15.74 -6.50 -14.16
N ASN A 307 14.99 -5.63 -13.48
CA ASN A 307 15.00 -5.51 -12.02
C ASN A 307 13.81 -6.22 -11.37
N ARG A 308 12.91 -6.83 -12.13
CA ARG A 308 11.68 -7.41 -11.57
C ARG A 308 11.94 -8.42 -10.48
N GLU A 309 12.83 -9.35 -10.74
CA GLU A 309 13.16 -10.42 -9.80
C GLU A 309 13.86 -9.88 -8.56
N ALA A 310 14.82 -8.96 -8.73
CA ALA A 310 15.52 -8.34 -7.61
C ALA A 310 14.63 -7.40 -6.77
N SER A 311 13.60 -6.80 -7.37
CA SER A 311 12.66 -5.92 -6.69
C SER A 311 11.35 -6.59 -6.29
N ASP A 312 11.29 -7.93 -6.33
CA ASP A 312 10.12 -8.72 -5.91
C ASP A 312 10.04 -8.78 -4.38
N MET A 313 9.02 -8.18 -3.81
CA MET A 313 8.81 -8.16 -2.36
C MET A 313 8.49 -9.54 -1.76
N ARG A 314 8.22 -10.57 -2.57
CA ARG A 314 8.03 -11.93 -2.06
C ARG A 314 9.32 -12.53 -1.58
N ASP A 315 10.44 -12.24 -2.25
CA ASP A 315 11.80 -12.51 -1.73
C ASP A 315 12.28 -11.25 -0.98
N PHE A 316 11.77 -11.10 0.26
CA PHE A 316 11.96 -9.88 1.03
C PHE A 316 13.43 -9.57 1.35
N PRO A 317 14.31 -10.55 1.68
CA PRO A 317 15.74 -10.31 1.84
C PRO A 317 16.38 -9.69 0.58
N ARG A 318 16.18 -10.32 -0.57
CA ARG A 318 16.70 -9.85 -1.86
C ARG A 318 16.12 -8.49 -2.27
N PHE A 319 14.85 -8.27 -2.00
CA PHE A 319 14.19 -6.98 -2.21
C PHE A 319 14.83 -5.87 -1.36
N LEU A 320 15.14 -6.12 -0.09
CA LEU A 320 15.82 -5.16 0.78
C LEU A 320 17.22 -4.85 0.28
N GLU A 321 18.01 -5.89 -0.04
CA GLU A 321 19.35 -5.74 -0.62
C GLU A 321 19.32 -4.91 -1.92
N PHE A 322 18.37 -5.17 -2.82
CA PHE A 322 18.19 -4.41 -4.07
C PHE A 322 17.98 -2.91 -3.81
N TRP A 323 17.28 -2.55 -2.72
CA TRP A 323 17.06 -1.18 -2.32
C TRP A 323 18.14 -0.62 -1.37
N GLY A 324 19.22 -1.40 -1.12
CA GLY A 324 20.41 -0.99 -0.38
C GLY A 324 20.30 -1.16 1.14
N TRP A 325 19.32 -1.93 1.65
CA TRP A 325 19.16 -2.22 3.07
C TRP A 325 19.88 -3.51 3.44
N GLY A 326 20.72 -3.46 4.46
CA GLY A 326 21.56 -4.57 4.94
C GLY A 326 21.03 -5.19 6.26
N LEU A 327 19.78 -5.71 6.26
CA LEU A 327 19.21 -6.42 7.40
C LEU A 327 19.76 -7.83 7.51
#